data_bf760672feb17e350a185fe3675b199a
#
_entry.id   bf760672feb17e350a185fe3675b199a
#
_cell.length_a   1.000
_cell.length_b   1.000
_cell.length_c   1.000
_cell.angle_alpha   90.00
_cell.angle_beta   90.00
_cell.angle_gamma   90.00
#
_symmetry.space_group_name_H-M   'P 1'
#
loop_
_entity.id
_entity.type
_entity.pdbx_description
1 polymer ?
#
loop_
_entity_poly.entity_id
_entity_poly.type
_entity_poly.pdbx_seq_one_letter_code
_entity_poly.pdbx_strand_id
1 'polypeptide(L)'
;HIEKAKELTGADRVIVIMSGDYVQRGTPAVLSKHSRAHMALLNGASVVLELPVCYSCASAEFFAKGAVSVLDGLGCIDALCFGSECGNLEHLTSIAHLLSAEPETYRHHLQSSLKNGMSFPAARCHALEKMTGDAYASQILSDPNNILGIEYLKALKELNSPIVPFTLKREFSGYHDTELHDCSSSASAIRKVLMNIPASPYLPKNISAQLSEQLPPGSLSIIQNEWNFSCPVEADDFSLLLKYRLLSEPHESLCKYQDVSEELSNRIIRNRNQFRSFGQFCTLLKTKELTYSRISRSLLHILLSITTEDMHAYQDNSCSYARILGFRKEHTDVLRAMKDHASIPIITKLGKSASLLSPEASRMLNQTSFASDLYESVISDKFGIPFTSEQQKQIIRV
;
A
#
# COMPACT_ATOMS: atom_id res chain seq x y z
N HIS A 1 -15.38 8.37 3.56
CA HIS A 1 -14.46 7.81 4.58
C HIS A 1 -13.93 8.91 5.51
N ILE A 2 -13.34 10.00 4.97
CA ILE A 2 -12.80 11.12 5.78
C ILE A 2 -13.89 11.75 6.66
N GLU A 3 -15.08 12.05 6.11
CA GLU A 3 -16.22 12.62 6.87
C GLU A 3 -16.64 11.68 8.00
N LYS A 4 -16.90 10.40 7.69
CA LYS A 4 -17.25 9.39 8.71
C LYS A 4 -16.15 9.21 9.76
N ALA A 5 -14.88 9.34 9.38
CA ALA A 5 -13.76 9.28 10.32
C ALA A 5 -13.80 10.49 11.29
N LYS A 6 -14.05 11.70 10.80
CA LYS A 6 -14.22 12.90 11.63
C LYS A 6 -15.39 12.77 12.59
N GLU A 7 -16.53 12.30 12.09
CA GLU A 7 -17.73 12.08 12.92
C GLU A 7 -17.46 11.08 14.04
N LEU A 8 -16.77 9.97 13.72
CA LEU A 8 -16.48 8.90 14.68
C LEU A 8 -15.46 9.31 15.74
N THR A 9 -14.42 10.05 15.35
CA THR A 9 -13.30 10.43 16.22
C THR A 9 -13.46 11.79 16.87
N GLY A 10 -14.35 12.64 16.37
CA GLY A 10 -14.45 14.05 16.76
C GLY A 10 -13.29 14.93 16.26
N ALA A 11 -12.47 14.42 15.35
CA ALA A 11 -11.26 15.12 14.87
C ALA A 11 -11.60 16.27 13.91
N ASP A 12 -10.98 17.43 14.11
CA ASP A 12 -11.10 18.59 13.22
C ASP A 12 -10.20 18.47 11.98
N ARG A 13 -9.09 17.78 12.11
CA ARG A 13 -8.05 17.64 11.09
C ARG A 13 -7.80 16.18 10.73
N VAL A 14 -7.48 15.93 9.47
CA VAL A 14 -7.19 14.58 8.98
C VAL A 14 -5.86 14.55 8.25
N ILE A 15 -4.94 13.74 8.75
CA ILE A 15 -3.71 13.39 8.04
C ILE A 15 -3.95 12.05 7.34
N VAL A 16 -3.69 12.00 6.05
CA VAL A 16 -3.77 10.77 5.26
C VAL A 16 -2.35 10.28 4.99
N ILE A 17 -2.04 9.06 5.43
CA ILE A 17 -0.84 8.34 4.97
C ILE A 17 -1.24 7.37 3.86
N MET A 18 -0.57 7.43 2.72
CA MET A 18 -0.93 6.63 1.56
C MET A 18 0.28 6.04 0.85
N SER A 19 0.08 4.92 0.17
CA SER A 19 1.07 4.37 -0.74
C SER A 19 1.51 5.40 -1.77
N GLY A 20 2.80 5.44 -2.08
CA GLY A 20 3.36 6.17 -3.21
C GLY A 20 2.87 5.59 -4.54
N ASP A 21 3.73 5.56 -5.56
CA ASP A 21 3.34 5.12 -6.92
C ASP A 21 3.15 3.60 -7.04
N TYR A 22 3.50 2.83 -6.01
CA TYR A 22 3.30 1.38 -5.94
C TYR A 22 2.51 1.02 -4.68
N VAL A 23 1.60 0.05 -4.83
CA VAL A 23 0.61 -0.28 -3.81
C VAL A 23 0.80 -1.69 -3.25
N GLN A 24 0.19 -1.96 -2.10
CA GLN A 24 0.31 -3.19 -1.31
C GLN A 24 0.09 -4.49 -2.11
N ARG A 25 -0.70 -4.45 -3.17
CA ARG A 25 -0.92 -5.62 -4.04
C ARG A 25 0.28 -5.98 -4.92
N GLY A 26 1.37 -5.21 -4.86
CA GLY A 26 2.54 -5.41 -5.69
C GLY A 26 2.35 -4.93 -7.13
N THR A 27 1.58 -3.88 -7.33
CA THR A 27 1.32 -3.28 -8.64
C THR A 27 1.56 -1.78 -8.59
N PRO A 28 1.82 -1.12 -9.74
CA PRO A 28 1.76 0.32 -9.81
C PRO A 28 0.33 0.81 -9.51
N ALA A 29 0.22 2.02 -9.00
CA ALA A 29 -1.05 2.72 -8.90
C ALA A 29 -1.52 3.17 -10.27
N VAL A 30 -2.84 3.25 -10.50
CA VAL A 30 -3.42 3.67 -11.78
C VAL A 30 -3.14 5.13 -12.10
N LEU A 31 -3.06 5.96 -11.04
CA LEU A 31 -2.70 7.38 -11.10
C LEU A 31 -1.49 7.64 -10.21
N SER A 32 -0.72 8.66 -10.57
CA SER A 32 0.44 9.08 -9.79
C SER A 32 0.08 9.37 -8.32
N LYS A 33 1.05 9.26 -7.42
CA LYS A 33 0.85 9.63 -6.02
C LYS A 33 0.46 11.11 -5.86
N HIS A 34 0.97 11.99 -6.72
CA HIS A 34 0.65 13.42 -6.69
C HIS A 34 -0.84 13.65 -7.04
N SER A 35 -1.35 13.02 -8.08
CA SER A 35 -2.77 13.08 -8.45
C SER A 35 -3.66 12.56 -7.33
N ARG A 36 -3.30 11.42 -6.72
CA ARG A 36 -4.06 10.84 -5.61
C ARG A 36 -3.97 11.68 -4.33
N ALA A 37 -2.83 12.31 -4.06
CA ALA A 37 -2.69 13.26 -2.96
C ALA A 37 -3.57 14.51 -3.18
N HIS A 38 -3.62 15.02 -4.41
CA HIS A 38 -4.50 16.12 -4.79
C HIS A 38 -5.99 15.74 -4.56
N MET A 39 -6.39 14.55 -5.02
CA MET A 39 -7.74 14.02 -4.75
C MET A 39 -8.05 13.96 -3.26
N ALA A 40 -7.15 13.45 -2.43
CA ALA A 40 -7.37 13.36 -1.00
C ALA A 40 -7.53 14.74 -0.35
N LEU A 41 -6.72 15.71 -0.75
CA LEU A 41 -6.83 17.09 -0.26
C LEU A 41 -8.15 17.74 -0.67
N LEU A 42 -8.60 17.61 -1.91
CA LEU A 42 -9.90 18.11 -2.37
C LEU A 42 -11.07 17.49 -1.61
N ASN A 43 -10.89 16.26 -1.09
CA ASN A 43 -11.93 15.53 -0.36
C ASN A 43 -11.76 15.58 1.17
N GLY A 44 -11.08 16.61 1.69
CA GLY A 44 -11.09 16.92 3.12
C GLY A 44 -9.87 16.49 3.93
N ALA A 45 -8.84 15.89 3.31
CA ALA A 45 -7.57 15.69 3.99
C ALA A 45 -6.88 17.03 4.26
N SER A 46 -6.30 17.21 5.44
CA SER A 46 -5.51 18.38 5.81
C SER A 46 -4.08 18.31 5.30
N VAL A 47 -3.48 17.14 5.45
CA VAL A 47 -2.12 16.80 5.00
C VAL A 47 -2.12 15.40 4.41
N VAL A 48 -1.35 15.19 3.36
CA VAL A 48 -1.11 13.85 2.77
C VAL A 48 0.37 13.51 2.87
N LEU A 49 0.65 12.36 3.47
CA LEU A 49 1.98 11.78 3.64
C LEU A 49 2.18 10.60 2.71
N GLU A 50 3.41 10.40 2.27
CA GLU A 50 3.83 9.22 1.51
C GLU A 50 4.34 8.13 2.44
N LEU A 51 3.78 6.93 2.31
CA LEU A 51 4.36 5.74 2.90
C LEU A 51 5.52 5.26 2.01
N PRO A 52 6.74 5.09 2.55
CA PRO A 52 7.90 4.65 1.77
C PRO A 52 7.62 3.35 0.99
N VAL A 53 8.20 3.23 -0.20
CA VAL A 53 7.89 2.15 -1.15
C VAL A 53 8.15 0.76 -0.57
N CYS A 54 9.17 0.59 0.26
CA CYS A 54 9.50 -0.67 0.92
C CYS A 54 8.38 -1.16 1.84
N TYR A 55 7.61 -0.26 2.45
CA TYR A 55 6.42 -0.57 3.24
C TYR A 55 5.16 -0.62 2.38
N SER A 56 5.00 0.33 1.46
CA SER A 56 3.76 0.48 0.70
C SER A 56 3.46 -0.70 -0.24
N CYS A 57 4.48 -1.41 -0.71
CA CYS A 57 4.33 -2.60 -1.57
C CYS A 57 4.71 -3.91 -0.86
N ALA A 58 4.66 -3.95 0.48
CA ALA A 58 4.98 -5.13 1.27
C ALA A 58 3.72 -5.86 1.81
N SER A 59 3.91 -6.83 2.71
CA SER A 59 2.81 -7.51 3.40
C SER A 59 1.99 -6.54 4.27
N ALA A 60 0.82 -6.99 4.74
CA ALA A 60 -0.02 -6.17 5.63
C ALA A 60 0.72 -5.78 6.91
N GLU A 61 1.54 -6.66 7.46
CA GLU A 61 2.37 -6.43 8.64
C GLU A 61 3.35 -5.28 8.43
N PHE A 62 4.17 -5.34 7.38
CA PHE A 62 5.13 -4.27 7.06
C PHE A 62 4.44 -2.96 6.70
N PHE A 63 3.35 -3.04 5.94
CA PHE A 63 2.55 -1.87 5.60
C PHE A 63 2.02 -1.15 6.86
N ALA A 64 1.41 -1.91 7.77
CA ALA A 64 0.87 -1.38 9.02
C ALA A 64 1.97 -0.82 9.93
N LYS A 65 3.08 -1.56 10.09
CA LYS A 65 4.22 -1.14 10.90
C LYS A 65 4.82 0.18 10.38
N GLY A 66 5.04 0.29 9.07
CA GLY A 66 5.54 1.51 8.46
C GLY A 66 4.56 2.69 8.61
N ALA A 67 3.27 2.47 8.38
CA ALA A 67 2.26 3.52 8.49
C ALA A 67 2.12 4.03 9.94
N VAL A 68 1.99 3.12 10.91
CA VAL A 68 1.86 3.47 12.34
C VAL A 68 3.13 4.14 12.85
N SER A 69 4.31 3.65 12.45
CA SER A 69 5.60 4.25 12.85
C SER A 69 5.74 5.71 12.38
N VAL A 70 5.31 6.03 11.16
CA VAL A 70 5.28 7.43 10.68
C VAL A 70 4.30 8.26 11.51
N LEU A 71 3.08 7.77 11.73
CA LEU A 71 2.05 8.51 12.46
C LEU A 71 2.44 8.74 13.92
N ASP A 72 2.97 7.72 14.60
CA ASP A 72 3.47 7.82 15.96
C ASP A 72 4.63 8.82 16.06
N GLY A 73 5.58 8.73 15.12
CA GLY A 73 6.72 9.64 15.03
C GLY A 73 6.35 11.12 14.79
N LEU A 74 5.13 11.43 14.34
CA LEU A 74 4.65 12.82 14.26
C LEU A 74 4.31 13.42 15.62
N GLY A 75 4.03 12.61 16.64
CA GLY A 75 3.77 13.05 18.01
C GLY A 75 2.53 13.93 18.23
N CYS A 76 1.70 14.11 17.20
CA CYS A 76 0.51 14.95 17.25
C CYS A 76 -0.74 14.26 16.70
N ILE A 77 -0.74 12.93 16.67
CA ILE A 77 -1.86 12.12 16.17
C ILE A 77 -2.62 11.54 17.36
N ASP A 78 -3.89 11.88 17.50
CA ASP A 78 -4.74 11.38 18.57
C ASP A 78 -5.42 10.07 18.20
N ALA A 79 -5.80 9.91 16.92
CA ALA A 79 -6.60 8.78 16.47
C ALA A 79 -6.13 8.20 15.14
N LEU A 80 -6.18 6.85 15.02
CA LEU A 80 -6.00 6.12 13.77
C LEU A 80 -7.33 5.51 13.35
N CYS A 81 -7.88 5.96 12.21
CA CYS A 81 -9.12 5.43 11.65
C CYS A 81 -8.86 4.60 10.40
N PHE A 82 -9.34 3.36 10.37
CA PHE A 82 -9.22 2.45 9.23
C PHE A 82 -10.55 1.74 8.93
N GLY A 83 -10.71 1.25 7.70
CA GLY A 83 -11.89 0.47 7.32
C GLY A 83 -11.68 -1.02 7.53
N SER A 84 -12.70 -1.73 8.00
CA SER A 84 -12.72 -3.19 8.12
C SER A 84 -14.04 -3.79 7.63
N GLU A 85 -14.04 -5.06 7.25
CA GLU A 85 -15.26 -5.76 6.84
C GLU A 85 -16.16 -6.04 8.06
N CYS A 86 -15.58 -6.46 9.17
CA CYS A 86 -16.35 -6.77 10.38
C CYS A 86 -16.89 -5.53 11.10
N GLY A 87 -16.20 -4.38 11.02
CA GLY A 87 -16.58 -3.13 11.69
C GLY A 87 -16.60 -3.21 13.23
N ASN A 88 -15.99 -4.23 13.82
CA ASN A 88 -15.95 -4.44 15.26
C ASN A 88 -14.51 -4.35 15.78
N LEU A 89 -14.20 -3.24 16.47
CA LEU A 89 -12.87 -2.98 16.99
C LEU A 89 -12.45 -3.96 18.10
N GLU A 90 -13.39 -4.38 18.95
CA GLU A 90 -13.10 -5.29 20.07
C GLU A 90 -12.65 -6.66 19.56
N HIS A 91 -13.34 -7.21 18.55
CA HIS A 91 -12.95 -8.47 17.93
C HIS A 91 -11.59 -8.38 17.26
N LEU A 92 -11.33 -7.30 16.50
CA LEU A 92 -10.03 -7.08 15.86
C LEU A 92 -8.91 -6.95 16.90
N THR A 93 -9.17 -6.24 18.00
CA THR A 93 -8.20 -6.06 19.09
C THR A 93 -7.90 -7.37 19.81
N SER A 94 -8.92 -8.17 20.10
CA SER A 94 -8.75 -9.49 20.73
C SER A 94 -7.88 -10.42 19.89
N ILE A 95 -8.13 -10.46 18.57
CA ILE A 95 -7.33 -11.25 17.62
C ILE A 95 -5.90 -10.68 17.53
N ALA A 96 -5.74 -9.35 17.46
CA ALA A 96 -4.42 -8.71 17.43
C ALA A 96 -3.59 -9.04 18.65
N HIS A 97 -4.18 -9.00 19.84
CA HIS A 97 -3.52 -9.37 21.09
C HIS A 97 -3.05 -10.82 21.09
N LEU A 98 -3.90 -11.72 20.64
CA LEU A 98 -3.59 -13.15 20.56
C LEU A 98 -2.46 -13.43 19.57
N LEU A 99 -2.53 -12.81 18.38
CA LEU A 99 -1.51 -12.96 17.35
C LEU A 99 -0.17 -12.28 17.70
N SER A 100 -0.18 -11.22 18.52
CA SER A 100 1.06 -10.62 19.04
C SER A 100 1.72 -11.49 20.10
N ALA A 101 0.92 -12.19 20.94
CA ALA A 101 1.45 -13.05 22.00
C ALA A 101 1.97 -14.40 21.44
N GLU A 102 1.44 -14.83 20.31
CA GLU A 102 1.72 -16.13 19.67
C GLU A 102 1.85 -17.29 20.69
N PRO A 103 0.79 -17.62 21.42
CA PRO A 103 0.84 -18.70 22.42
C PRO A 103 1.38 -20.00 21.82
N GLU A 104 2.02 -20.83 22.62
CA GLU A 104 2.62 -22.08 22.16
C GLU A 104 1.61 -23.00 21.46
N THR A 105 0.38 -23.04 21.97
CA THR A 105 -0.74 -23.78 21.35
C THR A 105 -1.05 -23.29 19.95
N TYR A 106 -1.07 -21.96 19.73
CA TYR A 106 -1.26 -21.36 18.41
C TYR A 106 -0.12 -21.73 17.46
N ARG A 107 1.13 -21.57 17.90
CA ARG A 107 2.32 -21.93 17.11
C ARG A 107 2.31 -23.40 16.71
N HIS A 108 1.95 -24.28 17.61
CA HIS A 108 1.84 -25.72 17.34
C HIS A 108 0.80 -26.01 16.25
N HIS A 109 -0.42 -25.44 16.35
CA HIS A 109 -1.46 -25.63 15.34
C HIS A 109 -1.07 -25.03 14.00
N LEU A 110 -0.44 -23.86 13.98
CA LEU A 110 0.05 -23.22 12.76
C LEU A 110 1.08 -24.08 12.04
N GLN A 111 2.11 -24.55 12.77
CA GLN A 111 3.15 -25.42 12.20
C GLN A 111 2.60 -26.75 11.69
N SER A 112 1.68 -27.36 12.43
CA SER A 112 1.01 -28.60 12.00
C SER A 112 0.24 -28.40 10.71
N SER A 113 -0.50 -27.29 10.59
CA SER A 113 -1.27 -26.96 9.39
C SER A 113 -0.37 -26.70 8.17
N LEU A 114 0.75 -25.99 8.37
CA LEU A 114 1.76 -25.75 7.31
C LEU A 114 2.41 -27.06 6.85
N LYS A 115 2.77 -27.97 7.77
CA LYS A 115 3.31 -29.29 7.41
C LYS A 115 2.33 -30.13 6.61
N ASN A 116 1.02 -29.94 6.82
CA ASN A 116 -0.04 -30.59 6.06
C ASN A 116 -0.34 -29.91 4.70
N GLY A 117 0.53 -29.00 4.23
CA GLY A 117 0.43 -28.35 2.93
C GLY A 117 -0.64 -27.26 2.83
N MET A 118 -1.09 -26.71 3.95
CA MET A 118 -1.95 -25.52 3.93
C MET A 118 -1.14 -24.27 3.56
N SER A 119 -1.75 -23.37 2.79
CA SER A 119 -1.16 -22.03 2.61
C SER A 119 -1.09 -21.28 3.95
N PHE A 120 -0.13 -20.36 4.12
CA PHE A 120 0.03 -19.61 5.37
C PHE A 120 -1.27 -18.91 5.84
N PRO A 121 -2.05 -18.22 4.97
CA PRO A 121 -3.33 -17.65 5.40
C PRO A 121 -4.33 -18.69 5.91
N ALA A 122 -4.46 -19.82 5.21
CA ALA A 122 -5.37 -20.91 5.63
C ALA A 122 -4.91 -21.57 6.93
N ALA A 123 -3.61 -21.79 7.09
CA ALA A 123 -3.02 -22.36 8.30
C ALA A 123 -3.22 -21.44 9.52
N ARG A 124 -3.10 -20.11 9.30
CA ARG A 124 -3.32 -19.07 10.32
C ARG A 124 -4.78 -19.06 10.80
N CYS A 125 -5.74 -19.11 9.87
CA CYS A 125 -7.18 -19.21 10.19
C CYS A 125 -7.48 -20.47 10.98
N HIS A 126 -7.00 -21.63 10.50
CA HIS A 126 -7.22 -22.92 11.14
C HIS A 126 -6.58 -22.99 12.56
N ALA A 127 -5.37 -22.45 12.72
CA ALA A 127 -4.71 -22.40 14.03
C ALA A 127 -5.49 -21.54 15.04
N LEU A 128 -6.02 -20.39 14.58
CA LEU A 128 -6.84 -19.52 15.42
C LEU A 128 -8.14 -20.21 15.83
N GLU A 129 -8.86 -20.83 14.91
CA GLU A 129 -10.09 -21.57 15.16
C GLU A 129 -9.85 -22.71 16.15
N LYS A 130 -8.79 -23.51 15.98
CA LYS A 130 -8.45 -24.62 16.87
C LYS A 130 -8.12 -24.15 18.27
N MET A 131 -7.50 -22.97 18.41
CA MET A 131 -7.12 -22.45 19.72
C MET A 131 -8.29 -21.78 20.45
N THR A 132 -9.11 -21.01 19.73
CA THR A 132 -10.21 -20.24 20.33
C THR A 132 -11.53 -21.01 20.42
N GLY A 133 -11.70 -22.05 19.61
CA GLY A 133 -13.00 -22.71 19.40
C GLY A 133 -14.02 -21.84 18.65
N ASP A 134 -13.60 -20.68 18.13
CA ASP A 134 -14.45 -19.69 17.48
C ASP A 134 -14.22 -19.64 15.97
N ALA A 135 -15.17 -20.17 15.22
CA ALA A 135 -15.15 -20.12 13.75
C ALA A 135 -15.29 -18.68 13.21
N TYR A 136 -15.90 -17.76 13.95
CA TYR A 136 -16.04 -16.37 13.56
C TYR A 136 -14.68 -15.65 13.56
N ALA A 137 -13.81 -15.94 14.52
CA ALA A 137 -12.45 -15.40 14.57
C ALA A 137 -11.64 -15.80 13.31
N SER A 138 -11.81 -17.05 12.84
CA SER A 138 -11.17 -17.50 11.60
C SER A 138 -11.72 -16.80 10.36
N GLN A 139 -13.02 -16.52 10.32
CA GLN A 139 -13.66 -15.77 9.25
C GLN A 139 -13.15 -14.32 9.18
N ILE A 140 -12.93 -13.65 10.31
CA ILE A 140 -12.34 -12.31 10.35
C ILE A 140 -10.98 -12.29 9.65
N LEU A 141 -10.15 -13.32 9.84
CA LEU A 141 -8.84 -13.45 9.20
C LEU A 141 -8.88 -13.79 7.71
N SER A 142 -10.05 -14.08 7.13
CA SER A 142 -10.20 -14.29 5.69
C SER A 142 -10.31 -13.00 4.89
N ASP A 143 -10.68 -11.91 5.56
CA ASP A 143 -10.97 -10.63 4.92
C ASP A 143 -9.76 -9.68 4.97
N PRO A 144 -9.32 -9.15 3.84
CA PRO A 144 -8.07 -8.40 3.74
C PRO A 144 -8.01 -7.11 4.55
N ASN A 145 -9.12 -6.36 4.67
CA ASN A 145 -9.08 -5.13 5.47
C ASN A 145 -9.16 -5.44 6.97
N ASN A 146 -9.81 -6.53 7.37
CA ASN A 146 -9.71 -7.04 8.74
C ASN A 146 -8.27 -7.41 9.09
N ILE A 147 -7.56 -8.13 8.20
CA ILE A 147 -6.15 -8.48 8.38
C ILE A 147 -5.32 -7.22 8.55
N LEU A 148 -5.49 -6.22 7.68
CA LEU A 148 -4.75 -4.96 7.76
C LEU A 148 -5.08 -4.19 9.06
N GLY A 149 -6.34 -4.18 9.48
CA GLY A 149 -6.77 -3.60 10.76
C GLY A 149 -6.09 -4.26 11.96
N ILE A 150 -6.02 -5.59 11.96
CA ILE A 150 -5.31 -6.36 13.00
C ILE A 150 -3.83 -6.00 13.04
N GLU A 151 -3.17 -5.87 11.87
CA GLU A 151 -1.76 -5.49 11.82
C GLU A 151 -1.53 -4.04 12.29
N TYR A 152 -2.46 -3.10 12.05
CA TYR A 152 -2.39 -1.76 12.66
C TYR A 152 -2.46 -1.82 14.19
N LEU A 153 -3.37 -2.61 14.74
CA LEU A 153 -3.53 -2.78 16.20
C LEU A 153 -2.28 -3.43 16.82
N LYS A 154 -1.68 -4.41 16.14
CA LYS A 154 -0.40 -5.00 16.55
C LYS A 154 0.71 -3.95 16.58
N ALA A 155 0.85 -3.17 15.50
CA ALA A 155 1.87 -2.13 15.38
C ALA A 155 1.72 -1.04 16.47
N LEU A 156 0.50 -0.58 16.75
CA LEU A 156 0.23 0.36 17.85
C LEU A 156 0.67 -0.21 19.20
N LYS A 157 0.38 -1.48 19.46
CA LYS A 157 0.78 -2.17 20.69
C LYS A 157 2.30 -2.34 20.79
N GLU A 158 2.96 -2.77 19.73
CA GLU A 158 4.42 -2.97 19.68
C GLU A 158 5.18 -1.67 19.97
N LEU A 159 4.69 -0.54 19.43
CA LEU A 159 5.27 0.79 19.66
C LEU A 159 4.85 1.42 21.00
N ASN A 160 3.95 0.81 21.75
CA ASN A 160 3.28 1.44 22.92
C ASN A 160 2.71 2.82 22.57
N SER A 161 2.16 2.96 21.36
CA SER A 161 1.66 4.22 20.81
C SER A 161 0.43 4.72 21.58
N PRO A 162 0.33 6.02 21.91
CA PRO A 162 -0.85 6.60 22.53
C PRO A 162 -2.02 6.80 21.55
N ILE A 163 -1.83 6.53 20.27
CA ILE A 163 -2.84 6.74 19.23
C ILE A 163 -4.03 5.78 19.45
N VAL A 164 -5.23 6.35 19.55
CA VAL A 164 -6.45 5.58 19.77
C VAL A 164 -6.98 5.02 18.44
N PRO A 165 -7.15 3.69 18.31
CA PRO A 165 -7.66 3.10 17.07
C PRO A 165 -9.20 3.20 16.97
N PHE A 166 -9.67 3.42 15.72
CA PHE A 166 -11.07 3.39 15.34
C PHE A 166 -11.24 2.60 14.04
N THR A 167 -12.35 1.88 13.91
CA THR A 167 -12.67 1.19 12.66
C THR A 167 -14.01 1.60 12.09
N LEU A 168 -14.07 1.76 10.77
CA LEU A 168 -15.28 2.00 10.01
C LEU A 168 -15.69 0.71 9.29
N LYS A 169 -16.94 0.29 9.48
CA LYS A 169 -17.49 -0.85 8.73
C LYS A 169 -17.61 -0.50 7.26
N ARG A 170 -17.13 -1.38 6.39
CA ARG A 170 -17.29 -1.27 4.94
C ARG A 170 -18.68 -1.79 4.57
N GLU A 171 -19.57 -0.89 4.15
CA GLU A 171 -20.99 -1.19 4.04
C GLU A 171 -21.40 -1.86 2.71
N PHE A 172 -20.66 -1.68 1.60
CA PHE A 172 -21.23 -1.94 0.27
C PHE A 172 -20.41 -2.76 -0.72
N SER A 173 -19.19 -3.17 -0.42
CA SER A 173 -18.41 -3.95 -1.37
C SER A 173 -17.51 -4.97 -0.68
N GLY A 174 -17.69 -6.24 -1.00
CA GLY A 174 -16.70 -7.25 -0.68
C GLY A 174 -15.35 -6.94 -1.35
N TYR A 175 -14.26 -7.37 -0.73
CA TYR A 175 -12.90 -7.14 -1.27
C TYR A 175 -12.70 -7.70 -2.69
N HIS A 176 -13.40 -8.78 -3.03
CA HIS A 176 -13.35 -9.42 -4.33
C HIS A 176 -14.40 -8.91 -5.33
N ASP A 177 -15.20 -7.93 -4.91
CA ASP A 177 -16.22 -7.34 -5.77
C ASP A 177 -15.58 -6.53 -6.89
N THR A 178 -15.84 -6.93 -8.12
CA THR A 178 -15.29 -6.34 -9.34
C THR A 178 -16.36 -5.64 -10.18
N GLU A 179 -17.59 -5.53 -9.67
CA GLU A 179 -18.69 -4.83 -10.32
C GLU A 179 -18.96 -3.49 -9.64
N LEU A 180 -19.46 -2.52 -10.39
CA LEU A 180 -19.90 -1.26 -9.83
C LEU A 180 -21.30 -1.44 -9.24
N HIS A 181 -21.51 -0.95 -8.03
CA HIS A 181 -22.80 -0.93 -7.33
C HIS A 181 -23.35 0.50 -7.24
N ASP A 182 -24.65 0.62 -7.04
CA ASP A 182 -25.35 1.91 -7.13
C ASP A 182 -24.87 2.99 -6.12
N CYS A 183 -24.25 2.58 -5.00
CA CYS A 183 -23.92 3.56 -3.94
C CYS A 183 -22.46 3.62 -3.53
N SER A 184 -21.67 2.59 -3.73
CA SER A 184 -20.24 2.55 -3.35
C SER A 184 -19.56 1.32 -3.94
N SER A 185 -18.57 1.54 -4.77
CA SER A 185 -17.81 0.47 -5.40
C SER A 185 -16.41 0.31 -4.80
N SER A 186 -15.86 -0.90 -4.89
CA SER A 186 -14.50 -1.16 -4.47
C SER A 186 -13.50 -0.43 -5.38
N ALA A 187 -12.34 -0.06 -4.85
CA ALA A 187 -11.24 0.44 -5.68
C ALA A 187 -10.80 -0.54 -6.77
N SER A 188 -11.10 -1.84 -6.61
CA SER A 188 -10.87 -2.87 -7.63
C SER A 188 -11.86 -2.77 -8.78
N ALA A 189 -13.14 -2.52 -8.48
CA ALA A 189 -14.18 -2.33 -9.49
C ALA A 189 -13.89 -1.08 -10.33
N ILE A 190 -13.57 0.05 -9.69
CA ILE A 190 -13.20 1.29 -10.38
C ILE A 190 -11.99 1.08 -11.28
N ARG A 191 -10.92 0.44 -10.77
CA ARG A 191 -9.75 0.11 -11.59
C ARG A 191 -10.08 -0.76 -12.79
N LYS A 192 -10.89 -1.80 -12.59
CA LYS A 192 -11.31 -2.69 -13.69
C LYS A 192 -12.05 -1.92 -14.78
N VAL A 193 -12.92 -0.98 -14.42
CA VAL A 193 -13.59 -0.12 -15.38
C VAL A 193 -12.59 0.73 -16.15
N LEU A 194 -11.68 1.44 -15.47
CA LEU A 194 -10.67 2.28 -16.10
C LEU A 194 -9.74 1.49 -17.03
N MET A 195 -9.34 0.26 -16.65
CA MET A 195 -8.44 -0.58 -17.44
C MET A 195 -9.11 -1.24 -18.65
N ASN A 196 -10.43 -1.38 -18.65
CA ASN A 196 -11.17 -1.98 -19.77
C ASN A 196 -11.66 -0.95 -20.80
N ILE A 197 -11.31 0.33 -20.65
CA ILE A 197 -11.66 1.33 -21.64
C ILE A 197 -10.78 1.14 -22.88
N PRO A 198 -11.36 0.97 -24.09
CA PRO A 198 -10.59 0.96 -25.33
C PRO A 198 -9.75 2.24 -25.49
N ALA A 199 -8.65 2.16 -26.21
CA ALA A 199 -7.79 3.32 -26.47
C ALA A 199 -8.63 4.50 -26.96
N SER A 200 -8.66 5.57 -26.18
CA SER A 200 -9.47 6.75 -26.43
C SER A 200 -8.73 8.00 -25.92
N PRO A 201 -8.67 9.09 -26.70
CA PRO A 201 -8.01 10.31 -26.26
C PRO A 201 -8.71 10.99 -25.07
N TYR A 202 -9.98 10.66 -24.82
CA TYR A 202 -10.77 11.22 -23.73
C TYR A 202 -11.47 10.10 -22.96
N LEU A 203 -11.71 10.32 -21.67
CA LEU A 203 -12.55 9.43 -20.87
C LEU A 203 -13.97 9.39 -21.49
N PRO A 204 -14.47 8.24 -21.91
CA PRO A 204 -15.80 8.14 -22.54
C PRO A 204 -16.91 8.69 -21.66
N LYS A 205 -17.87 9.43 -22.26
CA LYS A 205 -18.95 10.10 -21.50
C LYS A 205 -19.79 9.15 -20.66
N ASN A 206 -20.09 7.96 -21.16
CA ASN A 206 -20.84 6.93 -20.44
C ASN A 206 -20.06 6.42 -19.22
N ILE A 207 -18.74 6.23 -19.34
CA ILE A 207 -17.88 5.85 -18.22
C ILE A 207 -17.75 7.00 -17.22
N SER A 208 -17.60 8.24 -17.71
CA SER A 208 -17.55 9.42 -16.86
C SER A 208 -18.87 9.58 -16.04
N ALA A 209 -20.02 9.36 -16.66
CA ALA A 209 -21.32 9.36 -15.98
C ALA A 209 -21.38 8.25 -14.91
N GLN A 210 -21.00 7.03 -15.25
CA GLN A 210 -20.94 5.91 -14.31
C GLN A 210 -20.00 6.16 -13.12
N LEU A 211 -18.83 6.75 -13.37
CA LEU A 211 -17.86 7.07 -12.31
C LEU A 211 -18.29 8.28 -11.47
N SER A 212 -19.15 9.18 -11.99
CA SER A 212 -19.65 10.33 -11.22
C SER A 212 -20.56 9.93 -10.04
N GLU A 213 -21.16 8.74 -10.10
CA GLU A 213 -21.95 8.16 -9.01
C GLU A 213 -21.06 7.52 -7.93
N GLN A 214 -19.81 7.21 -8.27
CA GLN A 214 -18.87 6.45 -7.42
C GLN A 214 -17.75 7.32 -6.82
N LEU A 215 -17.45 8.44 -7.43
CA LEU A 215 -16.31 9.29 -7.09
C LEU A 215 -16.76 10.71 -6.77
N PRO A 216 -16.14 11.35 -5.77
CA PRO A 216 -16.34 12.78 -5.55
C PRO A 216 -15.98 13.60 -6.81
N PRO A 217 -16.70 14.71 -7.08
CA PRO A 217 -16.49 15.50 -8.31
C PRO A 217 -15.04 15.94 -8.53
N GLY A 218 -14.33 16.34 -7.49
CA GLY A 218 -12.91 16.72 -7.58
C GLY A 218 -12.00 15.57 -8.02
N SER A 219 -12.28 14.34 -7.56
CA SER A 219 -11.53 13.15 -7.98
C SER A 219 -11.80 12.78 -9.44
N LEU A 220 -13.07 12.83 -9.86
CA LEU A 220 -13.43 12.57 -11.25
C LEU A 220 -12.80 13.57 -12.21
N SER A 221 -12.81 14.85 -11.87
CA SER A 221 -12.20 15.93 -12.64
C SER A 221 -10.70 15.71 -12.87
N ILE A 222 -9.97 15.23 -11.85
CA ILE A 222 -8.54 14.87 -11.98
C ILE A 222 -8.37 13.71 -12.97
N ILE A 223 -9.17 12.64 -12.85
CA ILE A 223 -9.11 11.51 -13.78
C ILE A 223 -9.38 11.97 -15.23
N GLN A 224 -10.38 12.81 -15.44
CA GLN A 224 -10.72 13.34 -16.77
C GLN A 224 -9.58 14.15 -17.39
N ASN A 225 -8.92 15.01 -16.59
CA ASN A 225 -7.83 15.86 -17.03
C ASN A 225 -6.54 15.08 -17.32
N GLU A 226 -6.31 14.00 -16.59
CA GLU A 226 -5.10 13.17 -16.71
C GLU A 226 -5.29 11.98 -17.67
N TRP A 227 -6.52 11.71 -18.09
CA TRP A 227 -6.82 10.58 -18.97
C TRP A 227 -6.02 10.66 -20.27
N ASN A 228 -5.35 9.55 -20.62
CA ASN A 228 -4.47 9.43 -21.77
C ASN A 228 -3.34 10.48 -21.85
N PHE A 229 -3.03 11.11 -20.71
CA PHE A 229 -1.89 12.03 -20.56
C PHE A 229 -0.90 11.51 -19.51
N SER A 230 -1.38 11.00 -18.37
CA SER A 230 -0.57 10.40 -17.30
C SER A 230 -1.24 9.20 -16.66
N CYS A 231 -2.45 8.85 -17.07
CA CYS A 231 -3.19 7.67 -16.62
C CYS A 231 -4.04 7.07 -17.74
N PRO A 232 -4.44 5.80 -17.65
CA PRO A 232 -4.14 4.82 -16.60
C PRO A 232 -2.74 4.20 -16.75
N VAL A 233 -2.11 3.89 -15.62
CA VAL A 233 -0.88 3.10 -15.55
C VAL A 233 -1.21 1.71 -15.00
N GLU A 234 -0.62 0.67 -15.59
CA GLU A 234 -0.86 -0.71 -15.23
C GLU A 234 0.43 -1.54 -15.11
N ALA A 235 0.32 -2.72 -14.51
CA ALA A 235 1.50 -3.56 -14.26
C ALA A 235 2.22 -3.98 -15.55
N ASP A 236 1.48 -4.21 -16.63
CA ASP A 236 2.05 -4.64 -17.90
C ASP A 236 2.85 -3.54 -18.60
N ASP A 237 2.67 -2.27 -18.27
CA ASP A 237 3.50 -1.16 -18.74
C ASP A 237 4.97 -1.30 -18.26
N PHE A 238 5.20 -2.01 -17.17
CA PHE A 238 6.54 -2.29 -16.60
C PHE A 238 7.18 -3.59 -17.12
N SER A 239 6.55 -4.27 -18.07
CA SER A 239 6.97 -5.60 -18.50
C SER A 239 8.39 -5.64 -19.06
N LEU A 240 8.77 -4.67 -19.89
CA LEU A 240 10.12 -4.62 -20.49
C LEU A 240 11.19 -4.37 -19.41
N LEU A 241 10.91 -3.47 -18.48
CA LEU A 241 11.81 -3.15 -17.35
C LEU A 241 12.01 -4.35 -16.45
N LEU A 242 10.93 -5.07 -16.10
CA LEU A 242 11.02 -6.29 -15.32
C LEU A 242 11.77 -7.38 -16.08
N LYS A 243 11.51 -7.57 -17.37
CA LYS A 243 12.22 -8.55 -18.20
C LYS A 243 13.72 -8.27 -18.24
N TYR A 244 14.09 -7.00 -18.47
CA TYR A 244 15.49 -6.57 -18.41
C TYR A 244 16.12 -6.93 -17.08
N ARG A 245 15.43 -6.62 -15.97
CA ARG A 245 15.91 -6.91 -14.61
C ARG A 245 16.11 -8.41 -14.38
N LEU A 246 15.14 -9.23 -14.78
CA LEU A 246 15.23 -10.70 -14.65
C LEU A 246 16.33 -11.33 -15.51
N LEU A 247 16.69 -10.72 -16.64
CA LEU A 247 17.78 -11.18 -17.50
C LEU A 247 19.15 -10.74 -16.98
N SER A 248 19.26 -9.57 -16.35
CA SER A 248 20.50 -9.01 -15.82
C SER A 248 20.90 -9.58 -14.46
N GLU A 249 19.94 -10.14 -13.70
CA GLU A 249 20.23 -10.74 -12.39
C GLU A 249 20.83 -12.14 -12.52
N PRO A 250 21.94 -12.41 -11.82
CA PRO A 250 22.48 -13.76 -11.70
C PRO A 250 21.46 -14.73 -11.06
N HIS A 251 21.52 -15.99 -11.46
CA HIS A 251 20.60 -17.04 -10.97
C HIS A 251 20.52 -17.10 -9.42
N GLU A 252 21.66 -16.94 -8.75
CA GLU A 252 21.80 -17.10 -7.30
C GLU A 252 21.39 -15.85 -6.51
N SER A 253 21.19 -14.71 -7.21
CA SER A 253 20.99 -13.42 -6.55
C SER A 253 19.52 -13.06 -6.26
N LEU A 254 18.56 -13.81 -6.82
CA LEU A 254 17.14 -13.45 -6.68
C LEU A 254 16.61 -13.59 -5.25
N CYS A 255 17.15 -14.54 -4.47
CA CYS A 255 16.73 -14.76 -3.07
C CYS A 255 17.08 -13.59 -2.12
N LYS A 256 17.93 -12.64 -2.56
CA LYS A 256 18.21 -11.43 -1.77
C LYS A 256 17.03 -10.46 -1.71
N TYR A 257 16.11 -10.54 -2.69
CA TYR A 257 14.95 -9.64 -2.76
C TYR A 257 13.85 -10.07 -1.80
N GLN A 258 13.20 -9.09 -1.21
CA GLN A 258 12.11 -9.31 -0.28
C GLN A 258 10.99 -10.16 -0.91
N ASP A 259 10.39 -11.04 -0.13
CA ASP A 259 9.34 -12.00 -0.54
C ASP A 259 9.79 -13.08 -1.56
N VAL A 260 11.05 -13.11 -1.99
CA VAL A 260 11.57 -14.11 -2.95
C VAL A 260 12.16 -15.31 -2.20
N SER A 261 11.40 -16.39 -2.09
CA SER A 261 11.88 -17.67 -1.58
C SER A 261 12.73 -18.40 -2.63
N GLU A 262 13.55 -19.38 -2.18
CA GLU A 262 14.32 -20.24 -3.07
C GLU A 262 13.43 -20.96 -4.10
N GLU A 263 12.26 -21.45 -3.67
CA GLU A 263 11.28 -22.08 -4.56
C GLU A 263 10.82 -21.10 -5.66
N LEU A 264 10.46 -19.85 -5.28
CA LEU A 264 10.02 -18.85 -6.24
C LEU A 264 11.16 -18.43 -7.17
N SER A 265 12.38 -18.27 -6.65
CA SER A 265 13.59 -17.99 -7.45
C SER A 265 13.81 -19.04 -8.52
N ASN A 266 13.84 -20.33 -8.12
CA ASN A 266 13.99 -21.45 -9.05
C ASN A 266 12.88 -21.47 -10.11
N ARG A 267 11.65 -21.16 -9.70
CA ARG A 267 10.50 -21.12 -10.61
C ARG A 267 10.59 -19.95 -11.60
N ILE A 268 11.03 -18.77 -11.17
CA ILE A 268 11.30 -17.61 -12.03
C ILE A 268 12.32 -17.98 -13.09
N ILE A 269 13.46 -18.54 -12.69
CA ILE A 269 14.56 -18.91 -13.60
C ILE A 269 14.13 -19.93 -14.65
N ARG A 270 13.41 -20.98 -14.24
CA ARG A 270 12.91 -22.02 -15.17
C ARG A 270 11.95 -21.48 -16.21
N ASN A 271 11.16 -20.47 -15.86
CA ASN A 271 10.09 -19.93 -16.70
C ASN A 271 10.42 -18.59 -17.37
N ARG A 272 11.56 -17.96 -17.10
CA ARG A 272 11.89 -16.62 -17.62
C ARG A 272 11.84 -16.50 -19.15
N ASN A 273 12.10 -17.61 -19.86
CA ASN A 273 12.02 -17.63 -21.33
C ASN A 273 10.58 -17.61 -21.85
N GLN A 274 9.58 -17.84 -21.00
CA GLN A 274 8.16 -17.76 -21.30
C GLN A 274 7.53 -16.42 -20.88
N PHE A 275 8.35 -15.48 -20.39
CA PHE A 275 7.91 -14.15 -20.00
C PHE A 275 7.39 -13.37 -21.20
N ARG A 276 6.13 -12.92 -21.12
CA ARG A 276 5.47 -12.07 -22.14
C ARG A 276 5.12 -10.70 -21.56
N SER A 277 4.42 -10.68 -20.40
CA SER A 277 4.08 -9.47 -19.66
C SER A 277 4.14 -9.72 -18.16
N PHE A 278 4.10 -8.66 -17.37
CA PHE A 278 4.12 -8.72 -15.90
C PHE A 278 2.96 -9.60 -15.38
N GLY A 279 1.74 -9.31 -15.80
CA GLY A 279 0.54 -10.03 -15.36
C GLY A 279 0.51 -11.48 -15.84
N GLN A 280 0.90 -11.75 -17.11
CA GLN A 280 1.04 -13.11 -17.63
C GLN A 280 2.07 -13.90 -16.82
N PHE A 281 3.19 -13.29 -16.47
CA PHE A 281 4.25 -13.97 -15.74
C PHE A 281 3.84 -14.28 -14.30
N CYS A 282 3.13 -13.36 -13.62
CA CYS A 282 2.51 -13.64 -12.32
C CYS A 282 1.60 -14.86 -12.38
N THR A 283 0.78 -14.96 -13.42
CA THR A 283 -0.14 -16.10 -13.61
C THR A 283 0.62 -17.41 -13.86
N LEU A 284 1.68 -17.37 -14.66
CA LEU A 284 2.53 -18.53 -14.97
C LEU A 284 3.26 -19.06 -13.72
N LEU A 285 3.70 -18.16 -12.84
CA LEU A 285 4.40 -18.53 -11.61
C LEU A 285 3.48 -19.00 -10.49
N LYS A 286 2.17 -18.73 -10.56
CA LYS A 286 1.20 -19.03 -9.50
C LYS A 286 1.16 -20.55 -9.19
N THR A 287 1.07 -20.86 -7.89
CA THR A 287 0.79 -22.21 -7.37
C THR A 287 -0.32 -22.14 -6.32
N LYS A 288 -0.64 -23.29 -5.72
CA LYS A 288 -1.58 -23.34 -4.59
C LYS A 288 -1.03 -22.60 -3.37
N GLU A 289 0.26 -22.58 -3.16
CA GLU A 289 0.95 -21.96 -2.01
C GLU A 289 1.43 -20.55 -2.31
N LEU A 290 1.78 -20.25 -3.58
CA LEU A 290 2.22 -18.95 -4.04
C LEU A 290 1.07 -18.18 -4.67
N THR A 291 0.46 -17.28 -3.91
CA THR A 291 -0.65 -16.44 -4.39
C THR A 291 -0.18 -15.42 -5.43
N TYR A 292 -1.09 -15.00 -6.31
CA TYR A 292 -0.81 -13.96 -7.31
C TYR A 292 -0.23 -12.68 -6.68
N SER A 293 -0.82 -12.19 -5.58
CA SER A 293 -0.36 -10.97 -4.91
C SER A 293 1.05 -11.11 -4.32
N ARG A 294 1.41 -12.30 -3.79
CA ARG A 294 2.76 -12.56 -3.29
C ARG A 294 3.78 -12.52 -4.42
N ILE A 295 3.48 -13.21 -5.54
CA ILE A 295 4.35 -13.21 -6.72
C ILE A 295 4.49 -11.80 -7.28
N SER A 296 3.39 -11.06 -7.41
CA SER A 296 3.39 -9.68 -7.90
C SER A 296 4.28 -8.78 -7.04
N ARG A 297 4.20 -8.87 -5.71
CA ARG A 297 5.11 -8.15 -4.80
C ARG A 297 6.56 -8.56 -4.99
N SER A 298 6.84 -9.86 -5.04
CA SER A 298 8.21 -10.36 -5.26
C SER A 298 8.82 -9.83 -6.56
N LEU A 299 8.07 -9.85 -7.66
CA LEU A 299 8.51 -9.30 -8.95
C LEU A 299 8.73 -7.78 -8.88
N LEU A 300 7.88 -7.08 -8.14
CA LEU A 300 8.04 -5.65 -7.92
C LEU A 300 9.26 -5.35 -7.04
N HIS A 301 9.53 -6.16 -6.00
CA HIS A 301 10.72 -6.02 -5.16
C HIS A 301 12.01 -6.25 -5.97
N ILE A 302 12.01 -7.21 -6.91
CA ILE A 302 13.12 -7.41 -7.84
C ILE A 302 13.30 -6.16 -8.73
N LEU A 303 12.21 -5.64 -9.30
CA LEU A 303 12.23 -4.46 -10.17
C LEU A 303 12.77 -3.23 -9.43
N LEU A 304 12.30 -2.98 -8.21
CA LEU A 304 12.63 -1.81 -7.39
C LEU A 304 13.88 -2.00 -6.51
N SER A 305 14.53 -3.15 -6.60
CA SER A 305 15.73 -3.49 -5.81
C SER A 305 15.48 -3.42 -4.28
N ILE A 306 14.31 -3.86 -3.81
CA ILE A 306 14.00 -3.94 -2.39
C ILE A 306 14.50 -5.28 -1.86
N THR A 307 15.49 -5.27 -0.98
CA THR A 307 16.12 -6.49 -0.46
C THR A 307 15.59 -6.84 0.93
N THR A 308 15.76 -8.10 1.33
CA THR A 308 15.48 -8.57 2.69
C THR A 308 16.38 -7.86 3.71
N GLU A 309 17.65 -7.61 3.34
CA GLU A 309 18.60 -6.87 4.18
C GLU A 309 18.11 -5.43 4.44
N ASP A 310 17.61 -4.74 3.40
CA ASP A 310 16.99 -3.42 3.56
C ASP A 310 15.83 -3.46 4.56
N MET A 311 14.93 -4.44 4.39
CA MET A 311 13.76 -4.57 5.26
C MET A 311 14.13 -4.86 6.71
N HIS A 312 15.16 -5.66 6.96
CA HIS A 312 15.70 -5.89 8.31
C HIS A 312 16.28 -4.60 8.90
N ALA A 313 17.12 -3.89 8.15
CA ALA A 313 17.70 -2.62 8.62
C ALA A 313 16.63 -1.55 8.93
N TYR A 314 15.53 -1.55 8.17
CA TYR A 314 14.41 -0.62 8.40
C TYR A 314 13.53 -1.04 9.59
N GLN A 315 13.45 -2.32 9.92
CA GLN A 315 12.69 -2.80 11.09
C GLN A 315 13.30 -2.35 12.42
N ASP A 316 14.62 -2.40 12.52
CA ASP A 316 15.35 -2.06 13.74
C ASP A 316 15.27 -0.56 14.08
N ASN A 317 15.12 0.29 13.05
CA ASN A 317 15.11 1.75 13.21
C ASN A 317 13.75 2.42 13.00
N SER A 318 12.67 1.65 12.79
CA SER A 318 11.34 2.16 12.48
C SER A 318 11.31 3.09 11.24
N CYS A 319 10.16 3.64 10.82
CA CYS A 319 10.15 4.61 9.74
C CYS A 319 10.68 5.97 10.23
N SER A 320 11.81 6.37 9.71
CA SER A 320 12.64 7.43 10.28
C SER A 320 12.41 8.80 9.65
N TYR A 321 11.33 9.02 8.90
CA TYR A 321 10.95 10.32 8.34
C TYR A 321 9.47 10.35 7.92
N ALA A 322 8.88 11.55 7.87
CA ALA A 322 7.57 11.80 7.30
C ALA A 322 7.70 12.66 6.04
N ARG A 323 7.30 12.13 4.86
CA ARG A 323 7.31 12.89 3.62
C ARG A 323 5.93 13.45 3.30
N ILE A 324 5.86 14.78 3.16
CA ILE A 324 4.63 15.49 2.78
C ILE A 324 4.50 15.52 1.25
N LEU A 325 3.40 14.98 0.72
CA LEU A 325 3.01 15.11 -0.69
C LEU A 325 2.18 16.36 -0.95
N GLY A 326 1.38 16.79 0.04
CA GLY A 326 0.57 17.98 -0.09
C GLY A 326 -0.17 18.35 1.19
N PHE A 327 -0.71 19.57 1.22
CA PHE A 327 -1.49 20.09 2.33
C PHE A 327 -2.49 21.18 1.88
N ARG A 328 -3.51 21.42 2.72
CA ARG A 328 -4.45 22.55 2.55
C ARG A 328 -3.90 23.81 3.21
N LYS A 329 -3.98 24.94 2.49
CA LYS A 329 -3.44 26.23 2.97
C LYS A 329 -4.11 26.74 4.24
N GLU A 330 -5.38 26.47 4.40
CA GLU A 330 -6.16 26.82 5.60
C GLU A 330 -5.84 25.94 6.82
N HIS A 331 -5.12 24.83 6.64
CA HIS A 331 -4.76 23.88 7.71
C HIS A 331 -3.26 23.90 8.06
N THR A 332 -2.61 25.07 8.05
CA THR A 332 -1.21 25.22 8.42
C THR A 332 -0.94 25.00 9.91
N ASP A 333 -1.98 25.04 10.74
CA ASP A 333 -1.96 24.61 12.14
C ASP A 333 -1.47 23.18 12.31
N VAL A 334 -1.87 22.25 11.41
CA VAL A 334 -1.40 20.86 11.41
C VAL A 334 0.10 20.78 11.14
N LEU A 335 0.61 21.55 10.16
CA LEU A 335 2.04 21.58 9.86
C LEU A 335 2.87 22.12 11.02
N ARG A 336 2.31 23.07 11.78
CA ARG A 336 2.95 23.60 12.99
C ARG A 336 2.97 22.53 14.08
N ALA A 337 1.84 21.88 14.36
CA ALA A 337 1.77 20.79 15.33
C ALA A 337 2.74 19.66 15.00
N MET A 338 2.79 19.22 13.73
CA MET A 338 3.79 18.24 13.27
C MET A 338 5.21 18.70 13.55
N LYS A 339 5.55 19.96 13.24
CA LYS A 339 6.89 20.51 13.46
C LYS A 339 7.28 20.59 14.95
N ASP A 340 6.31 20.91 15.80
CA ASP A 340 6.53 21.14 17.24
C ASP A 340 6.64 19.82 18.03
N HIS A 341 6.00 18.73 17.54
CA HIS A 341 5.91 17.47 18.27
C HIS A 341 6.63 16.29 17.62
N ALA A 342 6.97 16.36 16.31
CA ALA A 342 7.57 15.23 15.62
C ALA A 342 8.95 14.85 16.18
N SER A 343 9.12 13.56 16.45
CA SER A 343 10.41 12.94 16.80
C SER A 343 11.22 12.53 15.58
N ILE A 344 10.60 12.54 14.38
CA ILE A 344 11.21 12.19 13.10
C ILE A 344 11.29 13.39 12.16
N PRO A 345 12.28 13.46 11.26
CA PRO A 345 12.39 14.53 10.26
C PRO A 345 11.17 14.61 9.34
N ILE A 346 10.70 15.84 9.09
CA ILE A 346 9.61 16.11 8.13
C ILE A 346 10.21 16.60 6.81
N ILE A 347 9.99 15.84 5.75
CA ILE A 347 10.57 16.10 4.43
C ILE A 347 9.52 16.76 3.53
N THR A 348 9.76 18.00 3.17
CA THR A 348 8.95 18.76 2.20
C THR A 348 9.66 18.95 0.85
N LYS A 349 11.02 18.89 0.84
CA LYS A 349 11.87 19.03 -0.35
C LYS A 349 12.97 17.99 -0.32
N LEU A 350 13.07 17.18 -1.38
CA LEU A 350 14.08 16.11 -1.46
C LEU A 350 15.51 16.63 -1.46
N GLY A 351 15.80 17.72 -2.17
CA GLY A 351 17.15 18.28 -2.26
C GLY A 351 17.76 18.76 -0.93
N LYS A 352 16.98 18.86 0.14
CA LYS A 352 17.44 19.24 1.49
C LYS A 352 17.40 18.09 2.49
N SER A 353 16.99 16.89 2.07
CA SER A 353 16.79 15.77 2.98
C SER A 353 18.07 15.12 3.49
N ALA A 354 19.15 15.13 2.69
CA ALA A 354 20.40 14.44 3.02
C ALA A 354 21.05 14.88 4.34
N SER A 355 20.87 16.14 4.75
CA SER A 355 21.40 16.67 6.02
C SER A 355 20.51 16.38 7.23
N LEU A 356 19.31 15.85 7.03
CA LEU A 356 18.32 15.63 8.08
C LEU A 356 18.15 14.14 8.43
N LEU A 357 18.62 13.25 7.57
CA LEU A 357 18.33 11.82 7.63
C LEU A 357 19.55 11.00 8.03
N SER A 358 19.31 9.90 8.77
CA SER A 358 20.31 8.85 8.96
C SER A 358 20.65 8.18 7.62
N PRO A 359 21.76 7.42 7.53
CA PRO A 359 22.10 6.66 6.32
C PRO A 359 20.96 5.72 5.87
N GLU A 360 20.32 5.01 6.79
CA GLU A 360 19.21 4.09 6.53
C GLU A 360 17.97 4.84 6.02
N ALA A 361 17.60 5.94 6.67
CA ALA A 361 16.50 6.80 6.26
C ALA A 361 16.76 7.43 4.87
N SER A 362 17.99 7.85 4.61
CA SER A 362 18.41 8.34 3.29
C SER A 362 18.31 7.27 2.23
N ARG A 363 18.73 6.03 2.52
CA ARG A 363 18.59 4.87 1.62
C ARG A 363 17.13 4.59 1.30
N MET A 364 16.27 4.56 2.32
CA MET A 364 14.81 4.36 2.18
C MET A 364 14.16 5.46 1.31
N LEU A 365 14.54 6.73 1.53
CA LEU A 365 14.02 7.86 0.73
C LEU A 365 14.52 7.81 -0.71
N ASN A 366 15.79 7.47 -0.93
CA ASN A 366 16.36 7.32 -2.27
C ASN A 366 15.70 6.16 -3.04
N GLN A 367 15.43 5.04 -2.37
CA GLN A 367 14.70 3.91 -2.95
C GLN A 367 13.27 4.30 -3.33
N THR A 368 12.58 5.09 -2.48
CA THR A 368 11.24 5.61 -2.76
C THR A 368 11.26 6.60 -3.94
N SER A 369 12.27 7.48 -4.00
CA SER A 369 12.43 8.44 -5.10
C SER A 369 12.76 7.75 -6.41
N PHE A 370 13.64 6.74 -6.39
CA PHE A 370 13.93 5.91 -7.57
C PHE A 370 12.68 5.20 -8.10
N ALA A 371 11.87 4.63 -7.19
CA ALA A 371 10.62 3.99 -7.58
C ALA A 371 9.66 4.97 -8.28
N SER A 372 9.58 6.21 -7.78
CA SER A 372 8.76 7.26 -8.41
C SER A 372 9.33 7.71 -9.77
N ASP A 373 10.64 7.83 -9.90
CA ASP A 373 11.29 8.14 -11.17
C ASP A 373 11.08 7.01 -12.20
N LEU A 374 11.08 5.76 -11.76
CA LEU A 374 10.78 4.62 -12.62
C LEU A 374 9.31 4.65 -13.10
N TYR A 375 8.38 4.97 -12.20
CA TYR A 375 6.97 5.14 -12.54
C TYR A 375 6.77 6.29 -13.55
N GLU A 376 7.40 7.42 -13.33
CA GLU A 376 7.36 8.59 -14.23
C GLU A 376 8.00 8.28 -15.60
N SER A 377 9.07 7.47 -15.63
CA SER A 377 9.68 7.02 -16.89
C SER A 377 8.71 6.22 -17.74
N VAL A 378 7.89 5.36 -17.09
CA VAL A 378 6.85 4.59 -17.79
C VAL A 378 5.73 5.51 -18.29
N ILE A 379 5.31 6.51 -17.53
CA ILE A 379 4.35 7.53 -17.99
C ILE A 379 4.92 8.28 -19.20
N SER A 380 6.17 8.73 -19.10
CA SER A 380 6.85 9.45 -20.19
C SER A 380 6.87 8.65 -21.48
N ASP A 381 7.23 7.37 -21.40
CA ASP A 381 7.28 6.46 -22.55
C ASP A 381 5.87 6.17 -23.09
N LYS A 382 4.92 5.80 -22.22
CA LYS A 382 3.55 5.40 -22.61
C LYS A 382 2.77 6.53 -23.27
N PHE A 383 2.89 7.76 -22.77
CA PHE A 383 2.07 8.90 -23.21
C PHE A 383 2.84 9.93 -24.04
N GLY A 384 4.14 9.72 -24.27
CA GLY A 384 4.96 10.63 -25.09
C GLY A 384 5.16 12.01 -24.45
N ILE A 385 5.18 12.11 -23.14
CA ILE A 385 5.37 13.37 -22.40
C ILE A 385 6.78 13.49 -21.82
N PRO A 386 7.27 14.72 -21.57
CA PRO A 386 8.59 14.90 -20.96
C PRO A 386 8.69 14.25 -19.57
N PHE A 387 9.81 13.58 -19.32
CA PHE A 387 10.14 13.05 -18.00
C PHE A 387 10.36 14.17 -16.98
N THR A 388 9.78 14.04 -15.81
CA THR A 388 9.97 14.95 -14.68
C THR A 388 10.37 14.17 -13.44
N SER A 389 11.63 14.30 -13.01
CA SER A 389 12.10 13.55 -11.84
C SER A 389 11.36 13.95 -10.56
N GLU A 390 11.30 13.03 -9.61
CA GLU A 390 10.65 13.25 -8.32
C GLU A 390 11.27 14.42 -7.53
N GLN A 391 12.55 14.69 -7.74
CA GLN A 391 13.23 15.84 -7.12
C GLN A 391 12.72 17.19 -7.61
N GLN A 392 12.16 17.26 -8.81
CA GLN A 392 11.63 18.49 -9.43
C GLN A 392 10.15 18.70 -9.08
N LYS A 393 9.44 17.65 -8.65
CA LYS A 393 8.03 17.74 -8.29
C LYS A 393 7.85 18.52 -6.99
N GLN A 394 6.89 19.43 -6.99
CA GLN A 394 6.56 20.25 -5.83
C GLN A 394 5.43 19.63 -5.03
N ILE A 395 5.40 19.91 -3.72
CA ILE A 395 4.28 19.52 -2.88
C ILE A 395 3.00 20.25 -3.31
N ILE A 396 1.90 19.54 -3.23
CA ILE A 396 0.58 20.06 -3.63
C ILE A 396 0.05 21.00 -2.55
N ARG A 397 -0.51 22.12 -2.96
CA ARG A 397 -1.13 23.11 -2.07
C ARG A 397 -2.52 23.43 -2.59
N VAL A 398 -3.52 23.03 -1.85
CA VAL A 398 -4.92 23.29 -2.14
C VAL A 398 -5.40 24.44 -1.29
#